data_98828f8e125ff1da1265c9ec90b373e1
#
_entry.id   98828f8e125ff1da1265c9ec90b373e1
#
_cell.length_a   1.000
_cell.length_b   1.000
_cell.length_c   1.000
_cell.angle_alpha   90.00
_cell.angle_beta   90.00
_cell.angle_gamma   90.00
#
_symmetry.space_group_name_H-M   'P 1'
#
loop_
_entity.id
_entity.type
_entity.pdbx_description
1 polymer ?
#
loop_
_entity_poly.entity_id
_entity_poly.type
_entity_poly.pdbx_seq_one_letter_code
_entity_poly.pdbx_strand_id
1 'polypeptide(L)'
;MEKVKQTIRAPRGTELQTKGWVQEAALRMLMNNLDPEVAEKPEELVVYGGIGRAARNWESYQAIVDSLKTLESDETLLVQSGKPVAIFKSHEDAPRVLLANSNLVPKWANWDHFRELEKKGLMMYGQMTAGSWIYIGTQGILQGTYETFGEAARQHFGGSLKGTLTLTAGLGGMGGAQPLAVTMNGGVVIAIDVDKRSIDRRIEKRYCDMYTESLEEALAVANEYKEKKEPISIGLLGNAAEILPELVKRNITPDLVTDQTSAHDPLNGYIPVGYTLEEAAKLREEDPERYVQLSKESMTKHVEAMLAMQAKGAITFDYGNNIRQVAFDEGLKNAFDFPGFVPAFIRPLFCEGKGPFRWVALSGDPEDIYKTDEVILREFADNEHLCNWIRMARQQVEFQGLPSRICWLGYGERAKFGRIINEMVANGELSAPIVIGRDHLDCGSVASPNRETEAMKDGSDAVADWPILNALINSVNGASWVSVHHGGGVGMGYSLHAGMVIVADGTEAAAKRIERVLTSDPGMGVVRHVDAGYDLAVETAKEKGVNIPMMK
;
A
#
# COMPACT_ATOMS: atom_id res chain seq x y z
N MET A 1 -12.39 -18.14 -22.99
CA MET A 1 -11.53 -18.38 -21.82
C MET A 1 -12.31 -19.19 -20.82
N GLU A 2 -11.91 -20.41 -20.52
CA GLU A 2 -12.53 -21.17 -19.43
C GLU A 2 -12.26 -20.42 -18.12
N LYS A 3 -13.32 -19.99 -17.44
CA LYS A 3 -13.22 -19.46 -16.09
C LYS A 3 -12.78 -20.60 -15.19
N VAL A 4 -11.56 -20.52 -14.66
CA VAL A 4 -11.09 -21.45 -13.64
C VAL A 4 -12.01 -21.28 -12.43
N LYS A 5 -12.84 -22.30 -12.15
CA LYS A 5 -13.79 -22.30 -11.03
C LYS A 5 -13.15 -22.66 -9.69
N GLN A 6 -11.82 -22.70 -9.59
CA GLN A 6 -11.15 -23.14 -8.39
C GLN A 6 -10.88 -21.95 -7.46
N THR A 7 -11.49 -21.96 -6.29
CA THR A 7 -11.16 -21.03 -5.21
C THR A 7 -9.72 -21.29 -4.74
N ILE A 8 -8.86 -20.29 -4.81
CA ILE A 8 -7.47 -20.37 -4.33
C ILE A 8 -7.42 -19.92 -2.89
N ARG A 9 -6.81 -20.74 -2.04
CA ARG A 9 -6.45 -20.41 -0.66
C ARG A 9 -5.06 -20.94 -0.36
N ALA A 10 -4.29 -20.16 0.40
CA ALA A 10 -2.96 -20.58 0.83
C ALA A 10 -3.04 -21.80 1.75
N PRO A 11 -2.15 -22.79 1.61
CA PRO A 11 -1.96 -23.84 2.61
C PRO A 11 -1.63 -23.23 3.98
N ARG A 12 -2.03 -23.93 5.04
CA ARG A 12 -1.81 -23.54 6.44
C ARG A 12 -1.12 -24.66 7.20
N GLY A 13 -0.49 -24.35 8.34
CA GLY A 13 0.20 -25.32 9.18
C GLY A 13 1.65 -25.58 8.75
N THR A 14 2.19 -26.74 9.13
CA THR A 14 3.62 -27.05 9.02
C THR A 14 3.99 -27.96 7.85
N GLU A 15 3.01 -28.44 7.08
CA GLU A 15 3.26 -29.31 5.92
C GLU A 15 3.77 -28.50 4.73
N LEU A 16 4.92 -28.91 4.20
CA LEU A 16 5.52 -28.29 3.02
C LEU A 16 5.01 -28.93 1.74
N GLN A 17 4.65 -28.10 0.76
CA GLN A 17 4.41 -28.50 -0.63
C GLN A 17 5.66 -28.31 -1.51
N THR A 18 6.69 -27.67 -0.97
CA THR A 18 7.93 -27.28 -1.61
C THR A 18 9.13 -27.90 -0.92
N LYS A 19 10.34 -27.65 -1.42
CA LYS A 19 11.58 -28.20 -0.85
C LYS A 19 12.14 -27.43 0.35
N GLY A 20 11.54 -26.31 0.72
CA GLY A 20 11.98 -25.52 1.87
C GLY A 20 11.04 -24.38 2.21
N TRP A 21 11.20 -23.82 3.40
CA TRP A 21 10.29 -22.78 3.91
C TRP A 21 10.31 -21.48 3.11
N VAL A 22 11.42 -21.12 2.47
CA VAL A 22 11.47 -19.90 1.65
C VAL A 22 10.62 -20.04 0.39
N GLN A 23 10.72 -21.19 -0.29
CA GLN A 23 9.89 -21.52 -1.45
C GLN A 23 8.41 -21.65 -1.06
N GLU A 24 8.15 -22.31 0.08
CA GLU A 24 6.81 -22.48 0.64
C GLU A 24 6.16 -21.12 0.98
N ALA A 25 6.93 -20.22 1.57
CA ALA A 25 6.48 -18.87 1.88
C ALA A 25 6.06 -18.11 0.61
N ALA A 26 6.90 -18.15 -0.44
CA ALA A 26 6.57 -17.54 -1.73
C ALA A 26 5.30 -18.15 -2.34
N LEU A 27 5.16 -19.48 -2.30
CA LEU A 27 3.97 -20.19 -2.77
C LEU A 27 2.71 -19.77 -1.99
N ARG A 28 2.75 -19.81 -0.66
CA ARG A 28 1.61 -19.44 0.19
C ARG A 28 1.23 -17.99 0.01
N MET A 29 2.20 -17.09 -0.11
CA MET A 29 1.91 -15.66 -0.31
C MET A 29 1.36 -15.35 -1.70
N LEU A 30 1.82 -16.02 -2.76
CA LEU A 30 1.20 -15.95 -4.09
C LEU A 30 -0.27 -16.38 -4.04
N MET A 31 -0.55 -17.52 -3.38
CA MET A 31 -1.90 -18.05 -3.24
C MET A 31 -2.76 -17.15 -2.34
N ASN A 32 -2.20 -16.62 -1.24
CA ASN A 32 -2.89 -15.69 -0.34
C ASN A 32 -3.32 -14.41 -1.06
N ASN A 33 -2.51 -13.91 -1.99
CA ASN A 33 -2.88 -12.76 -2.82
C ASN A 33 -4.14 -12.98 -3.66
N LEU A 34 -4.48 -14.24 -3.94
CA LEU A 34 -5.63 -14.63 -4.74
C LEU A 34 -6.78 -15.25 -3.91
N ASP A 35 -6.64 -15.27 -2.59
CA ASP A 35 -7.71 -15.65 -1.69
C ASP A 35 -8.90 -14.69 -1.88
N PRO A 36 -10.15 -15.18 -1.99
CA PRO A 36 -11.34 -14.33 -2.15
C PRO A 36 -11.55 -13.31 -1.03
N GLU A 37 -10.97 -13.53 0.15
CA GLU A 37 -11.00 -12.56 1.25
C GLU A 37 -10.00 -11.40 1.01
N VAL A 38 -9.00 -11.60 0.15
CA VAL A 38 -7.90 -10.67 -0.11
C VAL A 38 -8.07 -9.97 -1.45
N ALA A 39 -8.26 -10.72 -2.54
CA ALA A 39 -8.31 -10.21 -3.90
C ALA A 39 -9.65 -9.56 -4.27
N GLU A 40 -9.57 -8.53 -5.10
CA GLU A 40 -10.76 -7.88 -5.67
C GLU A 40 -11.44 -8.74 -6.75
N LYS A 41 -10.65 -9.36 -7.64
CA LYS A 41 -11.13 -10.22 -8.74
C LYS A 41 -10.18 -11.41 -8.92
N PRO A 42 -10.22 -12.40 -8.02
CA PRO A 42 -9.28 -13.53 -8.05
C PRO A 42 -9.38 -14.35 -9.35
N GLU A 43 -10.55 -14.43 -9.97
CA GLU A 43 -10.78 -15.12 -11.24
C GLU A 43 -10.06 -14.47 -12.43
N GLU A 44 -9.68 -13.20 -12.32
CA GLU A 44 -8.89 -12.44 -13.29
C GLU A 44 -7.42 -12.29 -12.85
N LEU A 45 -7.00 -12.91 -11.74
CA LEU A 45 -5.71 -12.74 -11.08
C LEU A 45 -5.48 -11.32 -10.54
N VAL A 46 -6.53 -10.51 -10.46
CA VAL A 46 -6.48 -9.13 -9.99
C VAL A 46 -6.59 -9.09 -8.46
N VAL A 47 -5.57 -8.57 -7.84
CA VAL A 47 -5.45 -8.48 -6.38
C VAL A 47 -6.08 -7.19 -5.87
N TYR A 48 -5.64 -6.04 -6.38
CA TYR A 48 -6.21 -4.72 -6.04
C TYR A 48 -5.89 -3.66 -7.11
N GLY A 49 -6.48 -2.47 -6.95
CA GLY A 49 -6.20 -1.30 -7.79
C GLY A 49 -6.72 -1.44 -9.22
N GLY A 50 -7.77 -2.21 -9.42
CA GLY A 50 -8.46 -2.39 -10.71
C GLY A 50 -7.79 -3.38 -11.65
N ILE A 51 -6.47 -3.33 -11.84
CA ILE A 51 -5.71 -4.16 -12.79
C ILE A 51 -4.43 -4.76 -12.21
N GLY A 52 -4.11 -4.53 -10.94
CA GLY A 52 -2.90 -5.05 -10.28
C GLY A 52 -2.96 -6.57 -10.09
N ARG A 53 -2.12 -7.32 -10.82
CA ARG A 53 -2.15 -8.78 -10.89
C ARG A 53 -1.01 -9.43 -10.11
N ALA A 54 -1.26 -10.65 -9.62
CA ALA A 54 -0.27 -11.52 -8.99
C ALA A 54 0.54 -12.35 -10.01
N ALA A 55 -0.05 -12.68 -11.16
CA ALA A 55 0.59 -13.39 -12.25
C ALA A 55 0.02 -12.91 -13.59
N ARG A 56 0.75 -13.09 -14.70
CA ARG A 56 0.39 -12.56 -16.02
C ARG A 56 -0.92 -13.16 -16.55
N ASN A 57 -1.08 -14.46 -16.41
CA ASN A 57 -2.24 -15.26 -16.78
C ASN A 57 -2.22 -16.57 -16.00
N TRP A 58 -3.28 -17.38 -16.13
CA TRP A 58 -3.40 -18.64 -15.41
C TRP A 58 -2.31 -19.67 -15.76
N GLU A 59 -1.86 -19.71 -17.01
CA GLU A 59 -0.73 -20.56 -17.41
C GLU A 59 0.55 -20.16 -16.66
N SER A 60 0.85 -18.86 -16.61
CA SER A 60 1.99 -18.34 -15.86
C SER A 60 1.86 -18.57 -14.36
N TYR A 61 0.65 -18.42 -13.80
CA TYR A 61 0.39 -18.74 -12.40
C TYR A 61 0.73 -20.19 -12.09
N GLN A 62 0.21 -21.14 -12.88
CA GLN A 62 0.51 -22.55 -12.69
C GLN A 62 1.99 -22.86 -12.83
N ALA A 63 2.65 -22.27 -13.83
CA ALA A 63 4.09 -22.45 -14.03
C ALA A 63 4.94 -21.88 -12.86
N ILE A 64 4.51 -20.79 -12.22
CA ILE A 64 5.17 -20.28 -11.00
C ILE A 64 4.98 -21.27 -9.86
N VAL A 65 3.75 -21.75 -9.65
CA VAL A 65 3.44 -22.75 -8.60
C VAL A 65 4.29 -24.01 -8.76
N ASP A 66 4.35 -24.56 -9.98
CA ASP A 66 5.13 -25.76 -10.28
C ASP A 66 6.65 -25.53 -10.11
N SER A 67 7.13 -24.35 -10.52
CA SER A 67 8.52 -23.95 -10.31
C SER A 67 8.88 -23.87 -8.81
N LEU A 68 8.05 -23.23 -8.00
CA LEU A 68 8.28 -23.10 -6.56
C LEU A 68 8.30 -24.46 -5.85
N LYS A 69 7.48 -25.43 -6.31
CA LYS A 69 7.45 -26.77 -5.75
C LYS A 69 8.74 -27.57 -6.01
N THR A 70 9.45 -27.26 -7.08
CA THR A 70 10.64 -27.98 -7.51
C THR A 70 11.95 -27.24 -7.25
N LEU A 71 11.88 -25.94 -6.95
CA LEU A 71 13.03 -25.05 -6.76
C LEU A 71 13.92 -25.52 -5.59
N GLU A 72 15.24 -25.64 -5.87
CA GLU A 72 16.23 -26.02 -4.84
C GLU A 72 16.64 -24.82 -3.96
N SER A 73 17.30 -25.10 -2.85
CA SER A 73 17.76 -24.08 -1.90
C SER A 73 18.86 -23.17 -2.45
N ASP A 74 19.55 -23.58 -3.51
CA ASP A 74 20.62 -22.86 -4.20
C ASP A 74 20.20 -22.37 -5.61
N GLU A 75 18.91 -22.31 -5.88
CA GLU A 75 18.35 -21.84 -7.16
C GLU A 75 17.55 -20.56 -7.00
N THR A 76 17.50 -19.76 -8.06
CA THR A 76 16.71 -18.53 -8.12
C THR A 76 15.79 -18.56 -9.33
N LEU A 77 14.49 -18.40 -9.08
CA LEU A 77 13.45 -18.24 -10.10
C LEU A 77 13.37 -16.77 -10.54
N LEU A 78 13.42 -16.54 -11.85
CA LEU A 78 13.22 -15.21 -12.44
C LEU A 78 11.80 -15.08 -12.99
N VAL A 79 11.12 -13.97 -12.61
CA VAL A 79 9.75 -13.67 -13.03
C VAL A 79 9.70 -12.29 -13.68
N GLN A 80 9.31 -12.27 -14.96
CA GLN A 80 9.18 -11.04 -15.75
C GLN A 80 7.70 -10.73 -15.98
N SER A 81 7.23 -9.63 -15.42
CA SER A 81 5.81 -9.21 -15.50
C SER A 81 4.86 -10.40 -15.35
N GLY A 82 5.00 -11.10 -14.22
CA GLY A 82 4.16 -12.23 -13.83
C GLY A 82 4.32 -13.52 -14.62
N LYS A 83 5.36 -13.65 -15.45
CA LYS A 83 5.71 -14.87 -16.18
C LYS A 83 7.03 -15.43 -15.67
N PRO A 84 7.12 -16.70 -15.24
CA PRO A 84 8.39 -17.33 -14.91
C PRO A 84 9.19 -17.53 -16.22
N VAL A 85 10.43 -17.05 -16.24
CA VAL A 85 11.23 -17.04 -17.46
C VAL A 85 12.49 -17.89 -17.39
N ALA A 86 13.04 -18.09 -16.17
CA ALA A 86 14.21 -18.94 -15.97
C ALA A 86 14.37 -19.36 -14.51
N ILE A 87 15.08 -20.46 -14.28
CA ILE A 87 15.66 -20.85 -13.01
C ILE A 87 17.17 -20.99 -13.22
N PHE A 88 17.93 -20.30 -12.39
CA PHE A 88 19.39 -20.40 -12.41
C PHE A 88 19.94 -20.88 -11.08
N LYS A 89 21.06 -21.60 -11.11
CA LYS A 89 21.87 -21.85 -9.92
C LYS A 89 22.38 -20.50 -9.38
N SER A 90 22.26 -20.34 -8.09
CA SER A 90 22.77 -19.20 -7.33
C SER A 90 23.54 -19.71 -6.11
N HIS A 91 23.13 -19.40 -4.91
CA HIS A 91 23.65 -19.93 -3.65
C HIS A 91 22.59 -19.87 -2.54
N GLU A 92 22.80 -20.55 -1.44
CA GLU A 92 21.81 -20.70 -0.36
C GLU A 92 21.33 -19.37 0.23
N ASP A 93 22.21 -18.37 0.34
CA ASP A 93 21.85 -17.02 0.84
C ASP A 93 21.20 -16.12 -0.22
N ALA A 94 21.16 -16.52 -1.50
CA ALA A 94 20.55 -15.70 -2.56
C ALA A 94 19.01 -15.69 -2.44
N PRO A 95 18.35 -14.66 -2.97
CA PRO A 95 16.89 -14.67 -3.14
C PRO A 95 16.43 -15.90 -3.93
N ARG A 96 15.35 -16.52 -3.46
CA ARG A 96 14.71 -17.64 -4.20
C ARG A 96 13.91 -17.15 -5.39
N VAL A 97 13.43 -15.91 -5.36
CA VAL A 97 12.68 -15.31 -6.47
C VAL A 97 13.15 -13.87 -6.71
N LEU A 98 13.35 -13.52 -7.96
CA LEU A 98 13.55 -12.15 -8.41
C LEU A 98 12.44 -11.78 -9.41
N LEU A 99 11.77 -10.67 -9.14
CA LEU A 99 10.66 -10.18 -9.94
C LEU A 99 10.96 -8.81 -10.55
N ALA A 100 10.59 -8.63 -11.81
CA ALA A 100 10.57 -7.33 -12.45
C ALA A 100 9.19 -7.15 -13.12
N ASN A 101 8.43 -6.13 -12.69
CA ASN A 101 7.06 -5.95 -13.14
C ASN A 101 6.84 -4.57 -13.76
N SER A 102 6.19 -4.54 -14.92
CA SER A 102 5.72 -3.32 -15.58
C SER A 102 6.82 -2.32 -15.97
N ASN A 103 8.09 -2.69 -15.89
CA ASN A 103 9.19 -1.78 -16.18
C ASN A 103 9.28 -1.50 -17.68
N LEU A 104 9.23 -0.22 -18.03
CA LEU A 104 9.42 0.30 -19.38
C LEU A 104 10.60 1.27 -19.40
N VAL A 105 11.29 1.33 -20.52
CA VAL A 105 12.30 2.38 -20.75
C VAL A 105 11.60 3.75 -20.69
N PRO A 106 12.16 4.76 -20.01
CA PRO A 106 11.42 5.98 -19.63
C PRO A 106 10.65 6.67 -20.74
N LYS A 107 11.21 6.78 -21.95
CA LYS A 107 10.53 7.41 -23.09
C LYS A 107 9.26 6.67 -23.53
N TRP A 108 9.17 5.37 -23.28
CA TRP A 108 8.02 4.50 -23.62
C TRP A 108 7.12 4.22 -22.42
N ALA A 109 7.43 4.81 -21.26
CA ALA A 109 6.70 4.59 -20.02
C ALA A 109 5.41 5.43 -19.97
N ASN A 110 4.41 5.01 -20.72
CA ASN A 110 3.06 5.59 -20.75
C ASN A 110 2.00 4.49 -20.87
N TRP A 111 0.76 4.84 -20.56
CA TRP A 111 -0.35 3.90 -20.56
C TRP A 111 -0.65 3.29 -21.95
N ASP A 112 -0.54 4.06 -23.02
CA ASP A 112 -0.88 3.59 -24.38
C ASP A 112 0.07 2.48 -24.80
N HIS A 113 1.37 2.70 -24.62
CA HIS A 113 2.37 1.68 -24.94
C HIS A 113 2.27 0.47 -24.01
N PHE A 114 2.03 0.69 -22.71
CA PHE A 114 1.80 -0.39 -21.75
C PHE A 114 0.63 -1.28 -22.19
N ARG A 115 -0.52 -0.69 -22.53
CA ARG A 115 -1.72 -1.42 -22.95
C ARG A 115 -1.51 -2.19 -24.24
N GLU A 116 -0.75 -1.63 -25.17
CA GLU A 116 -0.36 -2.32 -26.40
C GLU A 116 0.43 -3.61 -26.10
N LEU A 117 1.43 -3.52 -25.19
CA LEU A 117 2.25 -4.65 -24.78
C LEU A 117 1.45 -5.67 -23.96
N GLU A 118 0.57 -5.22 -23.07
CA GLU A 118 -0.32 -6.09 -22.30
C GLU A 118 -1.25 -6.88 -23.23
N LYS A 119 -1.86 -6.23 -24.22
CA LYS A 119 -2.70 -6.88 -25.23
C LYS A 119 -1.95 -7.93 -26.04
N LYS A 120 -0.66 -7.73 -26.28
CA LYS A 120 0.23 -8.71 -26.93
C LYS A 120 0.67 -9.83 -25.99
N GLY A 121 0.29 -9.81 -24.70
CA GLY A 121 0.69 -10.80 -23.70
C GLY A 121 2.17 -10.70 -23.27
N LEU A 122 2.80 -9.54 -23.47
CA LEU A 122 4.22 -9.32 -23.17
C LEU A 122 4.45 -8.74 -21.76
N MET A 123 3.41 -8.20 -21.15
CA MET A 123 3.50 -7.45 -19.91
C MET A 123 2.22 -7.61 -19.07
N MET A 124 2.31 -7.37 -17.79
CA MET A 124 1.16 -7.20 -16.90
C MET A 124 1.41 -6.03 -15.95
N TYR A 125 0.36 -5.44 -15.41
CA TYR A 125 0.47 -4.46 -14.33
C TYR A 125 0.63 -5.18 -12.99
N GLY A 126 1.87 -5.42 -12.60
CA GLY A 126 2.24 -6.01 -11.31
C GLY A 126 2.33 -4.95 -10.24
N GLN A 127 1.18 -4.38 -9.85
CA GLN A 127 1.12 -3.26 -8.92
C GLN A 127 1.68 -3.64 -7.55
N MET A 128 2.77 -2.97 -7.15
CA MET A 128 3.35 -3.03 -5.79
C MET A 128 3.26 -4.43 -5.14
N THR A 129 2.66 -4.51 -3.97
CA THR A 129 2.54 -5.75 -3.17
C THR A 129 1.68 -6.83 -3.81
N ALA A 130 0.83 -6.51 -4.80
CA ALA A 130 0.13 -7.48 -5.61
C ALA A 130 1.10 -8.29 -6.48
N GLY A 131 1.98 -7.60 -7.21
CA GLY A 131 2.96 -8.22 -8.10
C GLY A 131 4.15 -8.86 -7.39
N SER A 132 4.40 -8.53 -6.13
CA SER A 132 5.48 -9.11 -5.29
C SER A 132 4.98 -10.06 -4.21
N TRP A 133 3.71 -10.41 -4.21
CA TRP A 133 3.11 -11.41 -3.34
C TRP A 133 3.28 -11.13 -1.84
N ILE A 134 3.07 -9.90 -1.44
CA ILE A 134 3.14 -9.47 -0.02
C ILE A 134 1.92 -8.61 0.38
N TYR A 135 0.89 -8.56 -0.45
CA TYR A 135 -0.37 -7.91 -0.11
C TYR A 135 -1.13 -8.72 0.95
N ILE A 136 -1.58 -8.06 1.99
CA ILE A 136 -2.25 -8.64 3.15
C ILE A 136 -3.69 -8.12 3.34
N GLY A 137 -4.28 -7.62 2.28
CA GLY A 137 -5.59 -6.98 2.34
C GLY A 137 -5.53 -5.51 2.78
N THR A 138 -6.69 -4.94 3.07
CA THR A 138 -6.85 -3.51 3.39
C THR A 138 -6.07 -3.08 4.63
N GLN A 139 -5.84 -3.98 5.60
CA GLN A 139 -5.03 -3.66 6.78
C GLN A 139 -3.59 -3.23 6.44
N GLY A 140 -3.07 -3.65 5.26
CA GLY A 140 -1.72 -3.30 4.83
C GLY A 140 -1.47 -1.81 4.66
N ILE A 141 -2.51 -1.02 4.44
CA ILE A 141 -2.45 0.45 4.35
C ILE A 141 -3.02 1.13 5.60
N LEU A 142 -3.81 0.41 6.41
CA LEU A 142 -4.58 0.99 7.51
C LEU A 142 -3.69 1.73 8.52
N GLN A 143 -2.55 1.15 8.89
CA GLN A 143 -1.68 1.76 9.89
C GLN A 143 -1.01 3.03 9.35
N GLY A 144 -0.53 3.05 8.11
CA GLY A 144 0.01 4.27 7.50
C GLY A 144 -1.03 5.38 7.36
N THR A 145 -2.29 4.99 7.10
CA THR A 145 -3.43 5.92 7.06
C THR A 145 -3.75 6.45 8.47
N TYR A 146 -3.69 5.57 9.48
CA TYR A 146 -3.81 5.97 10.89
C TYR A 146 -2.73 6.98 11.30
N GLU A 147 -1.46 6.74 10.93
CA GLU A 147 -0.34 7.67 11.17
C GLU A 147 -0.56 9.02 10.48
N THR A 148 -1.03 9.00 9.23
CA THR A 148 -1.30 10.22 8.46
C THR A 148 -2.36 11.09 9.15
N PHE A 149 -3.49 10.51 9.53
CA PHE A 149 -4.55 11.24 10.23
C PHE A 149 -4.16 11.61 11.67
N GLY A 150 -3.36 10.78 12.34
CA GLY A 150 -2.80 11.07 13.65
C GLY A 150 -1.86 12.29 13.62
N GLU A 151 -1.00 12.37 12.61
CA GLU A 151 -0.11 13.51 12.44
C GLU A 151 -0.88 14.78 12.04
N ALA A 152 -1.88 14.67 11.16
CA ALA A 152 -2.79 15.78 10.86
C ALA A 152 -3.52 16.28 12.13
N ALA A 153 -3.97 15.37 12.98
CA ALA A 153 -4.59 15.70 14.26
C ALA A 153 -3.59 16.42 15.19
N ARG A 154 -2.34 15.95 15.26
CA ARG A 154 -1.30 16.58 16.09
C ARG A 154 -0.98 18.00 15.64
N GLN A 155 -0.84 18.21 14.32
CA GLN A 155 -0.45 19.52 13.76
C GLN A 155 -1.59 20.54 13.83
N HIS A 156 -2.84 20.13 13.64
CA HIS A 156 -3.95 21.05 13.39
C HIS A 156 -5.07 21.01 14.42
N PHE A 157 -5.20 19.92 15.21
CA PHE A 157 -6.36 19.69 16.07
C PHE A 157 -6.00 19.27 17.50
N GLY A 158 -4.80 19.59 17.98
CA GLY A 158 -4.39 19.32 19.36
C GLY A 158 -4.22 17.84 19.70
N GLY A 159 -3.95 16.98 18.71
CA GLY A 159 -3.61 15.58 18.89
C GLY A 159 -4.78 14.59 18.76
N SER A 160 -5.98 15.05 18.41
CA SER A 160 -7.16 14.19 18.20
C SER A 160 -8.07 14.77 17.14
N LEU A 161 -8.75 13.92 16.37
CA LEU A 161 -9.79 14.32 15.42
C LEU A 161 -11.20 14.40 16.04
N LYS A 162 -11.32 14.34 17.37
CA LYS A 162 -12.60 14.47 18.06
C LYS A 162 -13.29 15.80 17.73
N GLY A 163 -14.53 15.71 17.25
CA GLY A 163 -15.31 16.89 16.86
C GLY A 163 -14.93 17.46 15.50
N THR A 164 -14.20 16.72 14.67
CA THR A 164 -13.88 17.11 13.28
C THR A 164 -14.65 16.25 12.29
N LEU A 165 -14.88 16.80 11.10
CA LEU A 165 -15.42 16.11 9.93
C LEU A 165 -14.34 15.98 8.86
N THR A 166 -14.07 14.76 8.43
CA THR A 166 -13.24 14.43 7.26
C THR A 166 -14.14 14.05 6.08
N LEU A 167 -13.85 14.58 4.90
CA LEU A 167 -14.37 14.08 3.63
C LEU A 167 -13.28 13.35 2.86
N THR A 168 -13.63 12.20 2.30
CA THR A 168 -12.76 11.44 1.41
C THR A 168 -13.55 10.68 0.37
N ALA A 169 -12.88 10.14 -0.65
CA ALA A 169 -13.50 9.30 -1.65
C ALA A 169 -12.63 8.10 -2.00
N GLY A 170 -13.30 7.03 -2.47
CA GLY A 170 -12.67 5.75 -2.82
C GLY A 170 -12.63 4.79 -1.63
N LEU A 171 -13.39 3.68 -1.76
CA LEU A 171 -13.46 2.60 -0.75
C LEU A 171 -12.98 1.24 -1.32
N GLY A 172 -12.12 1.30 -2.34
CA GLY A 172 -11.41 0.15 -2.88
C GLY A 172 -10.40 -0.45 -1.89
N GLY A 173 -9.50 -1.32 -2.38
CA GLY A 173 -8.51 -2.02 -1.54
C GLY A 173 -7.66 -1.10 -0.66
N MET A 174 -7.26 0.05 -1.19
CA MET A 174 -6.43 1.04 -0.48
C MET A 174 -7.30 2.09 0.25
N GLY A 175 -8.19 2.76 -0.44
CA GLY A 175 -9.05 3.83 0.13
C GLY A 175 -10.00 3.33 1.22
N GLY A 176 -10.36 2.07 1.18
CA GLY A 176 -11.20 1.44 2.19
C GLY A 176 -10.64 1.43 3.62
N ALA A 177 -9.37 1.77 3.81
CA ALA A 177 -8.75 1.94 5.12
C ALA A 177 -9.09 3.29 5.78
N GLN A 178 -9.45 4.29 5.01
CA GLN A 178 -9.61 5.66 5.51
C GLN A 178 -10.72 5.81 6.56
N PRO A 179 -11.92 5.22 6.40
CA PRO A 179 -12.97 5.37 7.41
C PRO A 179 -12.52 4.91 8.80
N LEU A 180 -11.94 3.71 8.90
CA LEU A 180 -11.46 3.17 10.17
C LEU A 180 -10.30 3.98 10.73
N ALA A 181 -9.36 4.42 9.90
CA ALA A 181 -8.23 5.24 10.36
C ALA A 181 -8.66 6.57 10.96
N VAL A 182 -9.67 7.22 10.38
CA VAL A 182 -10.25 8.47 10.94
C VAL A 182 -10.94 8.21 12.27
N THR A 183 -11.78 7.16 12.35
CA THR A 183 -12.49 6.84 13.59
C THR A 183 -11.54 6.39 14.71
N MET A 184 -10.46 5.66 14.39
CA MET A 184 -9.38 5.33 15.35
C MET A 184 -8.69 6.57 15.92
N ASN A 185 -8.65 7.67 15.16
CA ASN A 185 -8.17 8.98 15.62
C ASN A 185 -9.26 9.84 16.30
N GLY A 186 -10.47 9.29 16.48
CA GLY A 186 -11.59 9.92 17.16
C GLY A 186 -12.46 10.82 16.27
N GLY A 187 -12.25 10.85 14.97
CA GLY A 187 -12.94 11.73 14.02
C GLY A 187 -14.23 11.16 13.44
N VAL A 188 -14.99 12.03 12.80
CA VAL A 188 -16.15 11.70 11.95
C VAL A 188 -15.67 11.72 10.49
N VAL A 189 -16.13 10.76 9.68
CA VAL A 189 -15.79 10.73 8.25
C VAL A 189 -17.00 10.39 7.38
N ILE A 190 -17.14 11.12 6.27
CA ILE A 190 -17.98 10.73 5.15
C ILE A 190 -17.04 10.26 4.04
N ALA A 191 -17.14 8.98 3.69
CA ALA A 191 -16.35 8.35 2.65
C ALA A 191 -17.26 8.02 1.46
N ILE A 192 -16.96 8.62 0.31
CA ILE A 192 -17.79 8.57 -0.89
C ILE A 192 -17.29 7.48 -1.82
N ASP A 193 -18.17 6.63 -2.33
CA ASP A 193 -17.84 5.68 -3.39
C ASP A 193 -19.01 5.51 -4.36
N VAL A 194 -18.71 5.28 -5.63
CA VAL A 194 -19.69 5.08 -6.70
C VAL A 194 -20.23 3.65 -6.73
N ASP A 195 -19.56 2.71 -6.09
CA ASP A 195 -19.92 1.30 -6.07
C ASP A 195 -20.37 0.86 -4.67
N LYS A 196 -21.66 0.57 -4.54
CA LYS A 196 -22.24 0.05 -3.29
C LYS A 196 -21.52 -1.18 -2.76
N ARG A 197 -21.02 -2.05 -3.65
CA ARG A 197 -20.31 -3.28 -3.26
C ARG A 197 -19.01 -2.97 -2.50
N SER A 198 -18.33 -1.88 -2.87
CA SER A 198 -17.15 -1.39 -2.15
C SER A 198 -17.53 -0.97 -0.72
N ILE A 199 -18.61 -0.23 -0.56
CA ILE A 199 -19.12 0.21 0.75
C ILE A 199 -19.54 -0.99 1.60
N ASP A 200 -20.37 -1.88 1.04
CA ASP A 200 -20.87 -3.09 1.73
C ASP A 200 -19.70 -3.95 2.25
N ARG A 201 -18.66 -4.13 1.44
CA ARG A 201 -17.45 -4.87 1.83
C ARG A 201 -16.73 -4.20 3.03
N ARG A 202 -16.70 -2.85 3.09
CA ARG A 202 -16.10 -2.14 4.22
C ARG A 202 -16.92 -2.27 5.50
N ILE A 203 -18.25 -2.27 5.40
CA ILE A 203 -19.13 -2.51 6.54
C ILE A 203 -19.00 -3.96 7.03
N GLU A 204 -19.05 -4.93 6.13
CA GLU A 204 -18.86 -6.34 6.46
C GLU A 204 -17.55 -6.61 7.19
N LYS A 205 -16.48 -5.95 6.77
CA LYS A 205 -15.13 -6.08 7.36
C LYS A 205 -14.86 -5.08 8.50
N ARG A 206 -15.88 -4.35 8.96
CA ARG A 206 -15.80 -3.40 10.07
C ARG A 206 -14.84 -2.22 9.87
N TYR A 207 -14.65 -1.82 8.61
CA TYR A 207 -13.88 -0.63 8.24
C TYR A 207 -14.75 0.61 8.10
N CYS A 208 -16.06 0.44 7.95
CA CYS A 208 -17.06 1.51 7.88
C CYS A 208 -18.27 1.13 8.73
N ASP A 209 -18.85 2.09 9.44
CA ASP A 209 -19.93 1.84 10.41
C ASP A 209 -21.30 1.80 9.77
N MET A 210 -21.57 2.65 8.79
CA MET A 210 -22.89 2.73 8.17
C MET A 210 -22.86 3.13 6.69
N TYR A 211 -23.97 2.89 6.03
CA TYR A 211 -24.21 3.20 4.61
C TYR A 211 -25.41 4.13 4.45
N THR A 212 -25.33 5.05 3.48
CA THR A 212 -26.48 5.83 3.00
C THR A 212 -26.31 6.24 1.53
N GLU A 213 -27.42 6.48 0.83
CA GLU A 213 -27.48 7.09 -0.49
C GLU A 213 -27.84 8.60 -0.42
N SER A 214 -28.18 9.07 0.78
CA SER A 214 -28.64 10.43 1.00
C SER A 214 -27.53 11.32 1.56
N LEU A 215 -27.14 12.34 0.79
CA LEU A 215 -26.22 13.37 1.28
C LEU A 215 -26.77 14.07 2.53
N GLU A 216 -28.09 14.33 2.58
CA GLU A 216 -28.74 14.99 3.73
C GLU A 216 -28.63 14.12 4.99
N GLU A 217 -28.87 12.82 4.87
CA GLU A 217 -28.72 11.90 5.97
C GLU A 217 -27.25 11.80 6.43
N ALA A 218 -26.31 11.68 5.50
CA ALA A 218 -24.88 11.64 5.80
C ALA A 218 -24.45 12.89 6.60
N LEU A 219 -24.88 14.08 6.15
CA LEU A 219 -24.55 15.33 6.83
C LEU A 219 -25.23 15.45 8.19
N ALA A 220 -26.49 15.03 8.34
CA ALA A 220 -27.21 15.06 9.60
C ALA A 220 -26.52 14.17 10.66
N VAL A 221 -26.20 12.92 10.30
CA VAL A 221 -25.49 11.99 11.19
C VAL A 221 -24.08 12.51 11.50
N ALA A 222 -23.34 12.98 10.50
CA ALA A 222 -22.00 13.51 10.70
C ALA A 222 -21.99 14.70 11.69
N ASN A 223 -22.93 15.63 11.55
CA ASN A 223 -23.05 16.77 12.46
C ASN A 223 -23.42 16.33 13.88
N GLU A 224 -24.35 15.41 14.04
CA GLU A 224 -24.74 14.86 15.36
C GLU A 224 -23.54 14.28 16.09
N TYR A 225 -22.73 13.42 15.43
CA TYR A 225 -21.57 12.78 16.05
C TYR A 225 -20.41 13.76 16.25
N LYS A 226 -20.24 14.74 15.35
CA LYS A 226 -19.28 15.83 15.52
C LYS A 226 -19.58 16.66 16.78
N GLU A 227 -20.85 17.01 17.02
CA GLU A 227 -21.27 17.74 18.22
C GLU A 227 -21.05 16.92 19.49
N LYS A 228 -21.34 15.62 19.47
CA LYS A 228 -21.08 14.68 20.56
C LYS A 228 -19.59 14.41 20.80
N LYS A 229 -18.73 14.77 19.83
CA LYS A 229 -17.29 14.42 19.80
C LYS A 229 -17.06 12.90 19.85
N GLU A 230 -17.95 12.15 19.21
CA GLU A 230 -17.89 10.69 19.06
C GLU A 230 -17.52 10.34 17.62
N PRO A 231 -16.69 9.30 17.41
CA PRO A 231 -16.32 8.87 16.07
C PRO A 231 -17.46 8.13 15.37
N ILE A 232 -17.60 8.34 14.07
CA ILE A 232 -18.42 7.53 13.17
C ILE A 232 -17.88 7.60 11.75
N SER A 233 -18.02 6.52 11.01
CA SER A 233 -17.72 6.46 9.57
C SER A 233 -18.96 6.16 8.75
N ILE A 234 -19.19 6.99 7.73
CA ILE A 234 -20.39 6.98 6.89
C ILE A 234 -19.96 6.73 5.44
N GLY A 235 -20.33 5.58 4.88
CA GLY A 235 -20.19 5.27 3.46
C GLY A 235 -21.33 5.90 2.67
N LEU A 236 -21.04 6.92 1.88
CA LEU A 236 -22.02 7.60 1.03
C LEU A 236 -21.91 7.13 -0.42
N LEU A 237 -22.99 6.55 -0.95
CA LEU A 237 -23.04 6.17 -2.35
C LEU A 237 -23.19 7.41 -3.24
N GLY A 238 -22.23 7.62 -4.13
CA GLY A 238 -22.27 8.73 -5.06
C GLY A 238 -20.92 9.03 -5.71
N ASN A 239 -20.90 10.00 -6.58
CA ASN A 239 -19.69 10.45 -7.26
C ASN A 239 -19.09 11.66 -6.54
N ALA A 240 -17.85 11.58 -6.11
CA ALA A 240 -17.17 12.66 -5.40
C ALA A 240 -17.07 13.94 -6.23
N ALA A 241 -16.92 13.82 -7.56
CA ALA A 241 -16.89 14.96 -8.47
C ALA A 241 -18.28 15.64 -8.66
N GLU A 242 -19.34 15.08 -8.09
CA GLU A 242 -20.66 15.71 -7.98
C GLU A 242 -20.91 16.20 -6.56
N ILE A 243 -20.59 15.38 -5.56
CA ILE A 243 -20.88 15.65 -4.14
C ILE A 243 -20.02 16.80 -3.60
N LEU A 244 -18.71 16.81 -3.85
CA LEU A 244 -17.84 17.88 -3.36
C LEU A 244 -18.20 19.27 -3.94
N PRO A 245 -18.42 19.42 -5.26
CA PRO A 245 -18.92 20.68 -5.81
C PRO A 245 -20.28 21.13 -5.22
N GLU A 246 -21.20 20.19 -4.96
CA GLU A 246 -22.49 20.52 -4.33
C GLU A 246 -22.30 21.03 -2.89
N LEU A 247 -21.38 20.42 -2.11
CA LEU A 247 -21.04 20.92 -0.78
C LEU A 247 -20.40 22.31 -0.82
N VAL A 248 -19.52 22.57 -1.79
CA VAL A 248 -18.94 23.91 -2.01
C VAL A 248 -20.02 24.94 -2.31
N LYS A 249 -20.97 24.61 -3.18
CA LYS A 249 -22.12 25.46 -3.54
C LYS A 249 -23.02 25.76 -2.34
N ARG A 250 -23.23 24.78 -1.45
CA ARG A 250 -24.00 24.94 -0.21
C ARG A 250 -23.20 25.62 0.91
N ASN A 251 -21.96 26.02 0.64
CA ASN A 251 -21.06 26.60 1.64
C ASN A 251 -20.80 25.69 2.86
N ILE A 252 -20.78 24.37 2.65
CA ILE A 252 -20.44 23.36 3.66
C ILE A 252 -18.97 23.03 3.48
N THR A 253 -18.16 23.26 4.53
CA THR A 253 -16.72 23.03 4.53
C THR A 253 -16.37 22.02 5.60
N PRO A 254 -15.69 20.88 5.27
CA PRO A 254 -15.19 19.95 6.28
C PRO A 254 -13.97 20.53 7.01
N ASP A 255 -13.56 19.88 8.09
CA ASP A 255 -12.28 20.20 8.75
C ASP A 255 -11.09 19.65 7.97
N LEU A 256 -11.23 18.44 7.36
CA LEU A 256 -10.25 17.83 6.47
C LEU A 256 -10.91 17.35 5.18
N VAL A 257 -10.18 17.42 4.07
CA VAL A 257 -10.58 16.79 2.80
C VAL A 257 -9.39 16.13 2.12
N THR A 258 -9.59 14.92 1.64
CA THR A 258 -8.61 14.16 0.87
C THR A 258 -9.29 13.26 -0.16
N ASP A 259 -8.51 12.50 -0.94
CA ASP A 259 -9.03 11.58 -1.95
C ASP A 259 -8.12 10.36 -2.12
N GLN A 260 -8.72 9.19 -2.26
CA GLN A 260 -8.03 7.95 -2.62
C GLN A 260 -8.82 7.12 -3.63
N THR A 261 -9.52 7.77 -4.56
CA THR A 261 -10.08 7.12 -5.74
C THR A 261 -8.97 6.53 -6.63
N SER A 262 -9.29 5.59 -7.51
CA SER A 262 -8.32 5.02 -8.45
C SER A 262 -8.03 5.94 -9.65
N ALA A 263 -7.77 7.21 -9.38
CA ALA A 263 -7.54 8.25 -10.39
C ALA A 263 -6.29 8.03 -11.26
N HIS A 264 -5.37 7.18 -10.81
CA HIS A 264 -4.14 6.82 -11.54
C HIS A 264 -4.38 6.08 -12.86
N ASP A 265 -5.56 5.49 -13.05
CA ASP A 265 -6.00 4.89 -14.33
C ASP A 265 -7.33 5.52 -14.76
N PRO A 266 -7.31 6.54 -15.63
CA PRO A 266 -8.52 7.21 -16.10
C PRO A 266 -9.50 6.31 -16.86
N LEU A 267 -9.03 5.18 -17.42
CA LEU A 267 -9.89 4.26 -18.16
C LEU A 267 -10.61 3.28 -17.25
N ASN A 268 -9.94 2.72 -16.23
CA ASN A 268 -10.50 1.63 -15.42
C ASN A 268 -10.80 2.03 -13.98
N GLY A 269 -10.23 3.14 -13.50
CA GLY A 269 -10.22 3.49 -12.09
C GLY A 269 -11.17 4.60 -11.66
N TYR A 270 -11.62 5.44 -12.55
CA TYR A 270 -12.47 6.60 -12.20
C TYR A 270 -13.76 6.62 -13.03
N ILE A 271 -14.91 6.82 -12.39
CA ILE A 271 -16.21 6.86 -13.06
C ILE A 271 -16.56 8.32 -13.40
N PRO A 272 -16.84 8.63 -14.68
CA PRO A 272 -17.22 9.98 -15.09
C PRO A 272 -18.53 10.47 -14.43
N VAL A 273 -18.62 11.75 -14.18
CA VAL A 273 -19.84 12.43 -13.71
C VAL A 273 -21.02 12.17 -14.65
N GLY A 274 -22.20 11.91 -14.09
CA GLY A 274 -23.44 11.71 -14.84
C GLY A 274 -23.63 10.31 -15.42
N TYR A 275 -22.75 9.35 -15.08
CA TYR A 275 -22.85 7.96 -15.53
C TYR A 275 -23.05 7.01 -14.36
N THR A 276 -23.97 6.06 -14.50
CA THR A 276 -24.04 4.87 -13.66
C THR A 276 -22.87 3.94 -13.96
N LEU A 277 -22.61 2.98 -13.08
CA LEU A 277 -21.57 1.96 -13.31
C LEU A 277 -21.78 1.17 -14.61
N GLU A 278 -23.04 0.86 -14.94
CA GLU A 278 -23.41 0.11 -16.15
C GLU A 278 -23.21 0.97 -17.41
N GLU A 279 -23.65 2.22 -17.40
CA GLU A 279 -23.45 3.16 -18.51
C GLU A 279 -21.96 3.46 -18.72
N ALA A 280 -21.22 3.64 -17.64
CA ALA A 280 -19.77 3.83 -17.67
C ALA A 280 -19.05 2.61 -18.26
N ALA A 281 -19.43 1.39 -17.87
CA ALA A 281 -18.87 0.17 -18.43
C ALA A 281 -19.13 0.05 -19.94
N LYS A 282 -20.36 0.37 -20.37
CA LYS A 282 -20.72 0.37 -21.78
C LYS A 282 -19.93 1.41 -22.59
N LEU A 283 -19.85 2.64 -22.09
CA LEU A 283 -19.07 3.71 -22.74
C LEU A 283 -17.59 3.33 -22.87
N ARG A 284 -17.03 2.69 -21.84
CA ARG A 284 -15.64 2.24 -21.86
C ARG A 284 -15.33 1.23 -22.96
N GLU A 285 -16.30 0.35 -23.25
CA GLU A 285 -16.18 -0.64 -24.34
C GLU A 285 -16.41 -0.01 -25.71
N GLU A 286 -17.39 0.87 -25.85
CA GLU A 286 -17.82 1.45 -27.13
C GLU A 286 -16.92 2.61 -27.57
N ASP A 287 -16.50 3.48 -26.63
CA ASP A 287 -15.68 4.66 -26.90
C ASP A 287 -14.71 4.96 -25.74
N PRO A 288 -13.61 4.21 -25.63
CA PRO A 288 -12.63 4.36 -24.55
C PRO A 288 -11.94 5.74 -24.53
N GLU A 289 -11.76 6.39 -25.68
CA GLU A 289 -11.16 7.74 -25.76
C GLU A 289 -12.10 8.78 -25.12
N ARG A 290 -13.37 8.73 -25.47
CA ARG A 290 -14.38 9.59 -24.86
C ARG A 290 -14.54 9.33 -23.36
N TYR A 291 -14.48 8.05 -22.94
CA TYR A 291 -14.52 7.70 -21.53
C TYR A 291 -13.36 8.35 -20.75
N VAL A 292 -12.13 8.20 -21.23
CA VAL A 292 -10.93 8.79 -20.61
C VAL A 292 -11.05 10.30 -20.50
N GLN A 293 -11.52 10.98 -21.55
CA GLN A 293 -11.71 12.42 -21.53
C GLN A 293 -12.73 12.86 -20.46
N LEU A 294 -13.87 12.21 -20.37
CA LEU A 294 -14.89 12.49 -19.35
C LEU A 294 -14.42 12.21 -17.92
N SER A 295 -13.63 11.14 -17.74
CA SER A 295 -13.01 10.82 -16.45
C SER A 295 -12.05 11.93 -16.00
N LYS A 296 -11.20 12.42 -16.88
CA LYS A 296 -10.25 13.51 -16.60
C LYS A 296 -10.97 14.83 -16.29
N GLU A 297 -12.02 15.17 -17.05
CA GLU A 297 -12.87 16.33 -16.76
C GLU A 297 -13.52 16.22 -15.37
N SER A 298 -13.96 15.02 -14.99
CA SER A 298 -14.54 14.75 -13.67
C SER A 298 -13.52 14.87 -12.54
N MET A 299 -12.33 14.32 -12.73
CA MET A 299 -11.21 14.47 -11.78
C MET A 299 -10.82 15.93 -11.57
N THR A 300 -10.83 16.74 -12.66
CA THR A 300 -10.54 18.17 -12.58
C THR A 300 -11.57 18.89 -11.69
N LYS A 301 -12.88 18.63 -11.89
CA LYS A 301 -13.94 19.17 -11.02
C LYS A 301 -13.78 18.75 -9.54
N HIS A 302 -13.34 17.51 -9.31
CA HIS A 302 -13.07 17.01 -7.97
C HIS A 302 -11.95 17.83 -7.30
N VAL A 303 -10.81 18.02 -7.99
CA VAL A 303 -9.68 18.81 -7.48
C VAL A 303 -10.06 20.29 -7.29
N GLU A 304 -10.82 20.90 -8.21
CA GLU A 304 -11.33 22.26 -8.05
C GLU A 304 -12.17 22.41 -6.77
N ALA A 305 -13.02 21.44 -6.46
CA ALA A 305 -13.80 21.45 -5.23
C ALA A 305 -12.93 21.31 -3.97
N MET A 306 -11.90 20.46 -4.00
CA MET A 306 -10.92 20.35 -2.91
C MET A 306 -10.18 21.66 -2.67
N LEU A 307 -9.72 22.34 -3.73
CA LEU A 307 -9.09 23.66 -3.66
C LEU A 307 -10.03 24.73 -3.09
N ALA A 308 -11.31 24.71 -3.48
CA ALA A 308 -12.32 25.62 -2.94
C ALA A 308 -12.57 25.39 -1.45
N MET A 309 -12.54 24.13 -0.98
CA MET A 309 -12.63 23.80 0.45
C MET A 309 -11.36 24.23 1.21
N GLN A 310 -10.18 24.05 0.63
CA GLN A 310 -8.91 24.55 1.18
C GLN A 310 -8.96 26.07 1.37
N ALA A 311 -9.42 26.80 0.38
CA ALA A 311 -9.55 28.26 0.44
C ALA A 311 -10.50 28.73 1.56
N LYS A 312 -11.40 27.86 2.02
CA LYS A 312 -12.31 28.08 3.16
C LYS A 312 -11.78 27.55 4.48
N GLY A 313 -10.53 27.04 4.53
CA GLY A 313 -9.84 26.62 5.73
C GLY A 313 -9.82 25.12 5.98
N ALA A 314 -10.32 24.26 5.09
CA ALA A 314 -10.17 22.83 5.22
C ALA A 314 -8.70 22.42 5.09
N ILE A 315 -8.23 21.55 5.97
CA ILE A 315 -6.92 20.89 5.81
C ILE A 315 -7.04 19.92 4.64
N THR A 316 -6.32 20.22 3.56
CA THR A 316 -6.45 19.53 2.27
C THR A 316 -5.14 18.87 1.88
N PHE A 317 -5.18 17.60 1.51
CA PHE A 317 -4.02 16.86 1.04
C PHE A 317 -4.42 15.77 0.05
N ASP A 318 -3.49 15.42 -0.86
CA ASP A 318 -3.60 14.29 -1.77
C ASP A 318 -3.08 13.02 -1.07
N TYR A 319 -3.85 11.93 -1.14
CA TYR A 319 -3.40 10.65 -0.61
C TYR A 319 -2.62 9.79 -1.64
N GLY A 320 -2.18 10.39 -2.74
CA GLY A 320 -1.21 9.78 -3.65
C GLY A 320 -1.80 8.88 -4.72
N ASN A 321 -2.85 9.32 -5.37
CA ASN A 321 -3.50 8.62 -6.49
C ASN A 321 -3.31 9.30 -7.86
N ASN A 322 -2.50 10.35 -7.92
CA ASN A 322 -2.19 11.12 -9.12
C ASN A 322 -3.33 12.03 -9.65
N ILE A 323 -4.39 12.25 -8.87
CA ILE A 323 -5.55 13.08 -9.30
C ILE A 323 -5.13 14.52 -9.61
N ARG A 324 -4.19 15.10 -8.84
CA ARG A 324 -3.65 16.45 -9.06
C ARG A 324 -2.94 16.57 -10.41
N GLN A 325 -2.15 15.55 -10.79
CA GLN A 325 -1.43 15.56 -12.07
C GLN A 325 -2.42 15.50 -13.23
N VAL A 326 -3.44 14.67 -13.14
CA VAL A 326 -4.50 14.61 -14.17
C VAL A 326 -5.19 15.96 -14.33
N ALA A 327 -5.59 16.60 -13.24
CA ALA A 327 -6.21 17.93 -13.28
C ALA A 327 -5.26 19.00 -13.83
N PHE A 328 -3.96 18.93 -13.50
CA PHE A 328 -2.95 19.85 -14.03
C PHE A 328 -2.77 19.72 -15.54
N ASP A 329 -2.73 18.49 -16.05
CA ASP A 329 -2.62 18.20 -17.48
C ASP A 329 -3.86 18.67 -18.26
N GLU A 330 -5.04 18.61 -17.64
CA GLU A 330 -6.29 19.17 -18.18
C GLU A 330 -6.40 20.71 -18.05
N GLY A 331 -5.36 21.36 -17.53
CA GLY A 331 -5.24 22.83 -17.53
C GLY A 331 -5.47 23.52 -16.18
N LEU A 332 -5.74 22.80 -15.10
CA LEU A 332 -5.88 23.36 -13.75
C LEU A 332 -4.50 23.66 -13.15
N LYS A 333 -3.96 24.85 -13.42
CA LYS A 333 -2.57 25.20 -13.10
C LYS A 333 -2.21 25.21 -11.62
N ASN A 334 -3.20 25.39 -10.74
CA ASN A 334 -3.06 25.36 -9.29
C ASN A 334 -3.43 24.01 -8.64
N ALA A 335 -3.50 22.93 -9.41
CA ALA A 335 -3.85 21.59 -8.89
C ALA A 335 -2.91 21.11 -7.76
N PHE A 336 -1.69 21.61 -7.71
CA PHE A 336 -0.69 21.29 -6.69
C PHE A 336 -0.60 22.32 -5.54
N ASP A 337 -1.54 23.23 -5.40
CA ASP A 337 -1.55 24.22 -4.30
C ASP A 337 -1.85 23.58 -2.93
N PHE A 338 -2.37 22.35 -2.88
CA PHE A 338 -2.35 21.54 -1.67
C PHE A 338 -1.32 20.41 -1.79
N PRO A 339 -0.65 20.03 -0.67
CA PRO A 339 0.42 19.04 -0.70
C PRO A 339 -0.10 17.60 -0.80
N GLY A 340 0.80 16.66 -1.13
CA GLY A 340 0.59 15.26 -0.85
C GLY A 340 0.75 14.95 0.64
N PHE A 341 0.23 13.80 1.09
CA PHE A 341 0.29 13.39 2.50
C PHE A 341 1.72 13.16 3.01
N VAL A 342 2.63 12.73 2.13
CA VAL A 342 4.00 12.45 2.55
C VAL A 342 4.76 13.70 2.94
N PRO A 343 4.88 14.76 2.10
CA PRO A 343 5.54 15.99 2.53
C PRO A 343 4.81 16.69 3.67
N ALA A 344 3.49 16.54 3.77
CA ALA A 344 2.70 17.17 4.83
C ALA A 344 2.90 16.49 6.19
N PHE A 345 2.94 15.15 6.24
CA PHE A 345 2.82 14.41 7.50
C PHE A 345 3.88 13.31 7.71
N ILE A 346 4.38 12.67 6.66
CA ILE A 346 5.15 11.42 6.78
C ILE A 346 6.67 11.64 6.67
N ARG A 347 7.13 12.69 6.01
CA ARG A 347 8.55 12.95 5.76
C ARG A 347 9.45 12.80 6.99
N PRO A 348 9.11 13.32 8.17
CA PRO A 348 9.94 13.15 9.37
C PRO A 348 10.16 11.68 9.74
N LEU A 349 9.12 10.84 9.62
CA LEU A 349 9.22 9.40 9.89
C LEU A 349 10.17 8.71 8.90
N PHE A 350 10.12 9.08 7.63
CA PHE A 350 11.04 8.57 6.61
C PHE A 350 12.51 8.94 6.87
N CYS A 351 12.77 10.11 7.44
CA CYS A 351 14.11 10.52 7.88
C CYS A 351 14.71 9.59 8.95
N GLU A 352 13.85 8.98 9.78
CA GLU A 352 14.25 8.01 10.81
C GLU A 352 14.27 6.56 10.31
N GLY A 353 14.07 6.35 9.01
CA GLY A 353 13.93 5.01 8.43
C GLY A 353 12.65 4.29 8.86
N LYS A 354 11.68 5.01 9.42
CA LYS A 354 10.37 4.47 9.78
C LYS A 354 9.50 4.31 8.55
N GLY A 355 8.74 3.22 8.53
CA GLY A 355 7.80 2.93 7.47
C GLY A 355 7.07 1.62 7.70
N PRO A 356 6.19 1.22 6.77
CA PRO A 356 5.28 0.09 6.91
C PRO A 356 6.02 -1.24 6.94
N PHE A 357 6.05 -1.86 8.10
CA PHE A 357 6.62 -3.18 8.37
C PHE A 357 5.50 -4.17 8.64
N ARG A 358 5.45 -5.26 7.88
CA ARG A 358 4.37 -6.25 7.96
C ARG A 358 4.88 -7.66 8.11
N TRP A 359 4.07 -8.52 8.77
CA TRP A 359 4.39 -9.93 8.91
C TRP A 359 3.14 -10.79 8.81
N VAL A 360 3.33 -12.03 8.35
CA VAL A 360 2.26 -12.98 8.04
C VAL A 360 2.58 -14.33 8.65
N ALA A 361 1.62 -14.92 9.36
CA ALA A 361 1.76 -16.25 9.97
C ALA A 361 1.41 -17.35 8.96
N LEU A 362 2.40 -18.12 8.52
CA LEU A 362 2.20 -19.23 7.59
C LEU A 362 1.44 -20.41 8.20
N SER A 363 1.38 -20.49 9.53
CA SER A 363 0.54 -21.45 10.24
C SER A 363 -0.95 -21.32 9.91
N GLY A 364 -1.38 -20.09 9.59
CA GLY A 364 -2.80 -19.74 9.49
C GLY A 364 -3.49 -19.61 10.84
N ASP A 365 -2.74 -19.66 11.95
CA ASP A 365 -3.24 -19.51 13.32
C ASP A 365 -3.12 -18.04 13.76
N PRO A 366 -4.24 -17.35 14.06
CA PRO A 366 -4.23 -16.00 14.61
C PRO A 366 -3.39 -15.84 15.89
N GLU A 367 -3.27 -16.89 16.70
CA GLU A 367 -2.50 -16.86 17.93
C GLU A 367 -1.02 -16.54 17.70
N ASP A 368 -0.44 -16.94 16.57
CA ASP A 368 0.94 -16.58 16.22
C ASP A 368 1.09 -15.06 16.01
N ILE A 369 0.07 -14.39 15.48
CA ILE A 369 0.07 -12.92 15.38
C ILE A 369 -0.11 -12.28 16.77
N TYR A 370 -1.02 -12.80 17.60
CA TYR A 370 -1.23 -12.24 18.94
C TYR A 370 -0.01 -12.37 19.82
N LYS A 371 0.75 -13.45 19.73
CA LYS A 371 2.05 -13.61 20.43
C LYS A 371 3.08 -12.58 19.95
N THR A 372 3.13 -12.31 18.64
CA THR A 372 4.03 -11.28 18.11
C THR A 372 3.59 -9.87 18.47
N ASP A 373 2.28 -9.60 18.59
CA ASP A 373 1.75 -8.35 19.14
C ASP A 373 2.25 -8.11 20.58
N GLU A 374 2.24 -9.14 21.43
CA GLU A 374 2.77 -9.04 22.81
C GLU A 374 4.27 -8.69 22.82
N VAL A 375 5.04 -9.19 21.86
CA VAL A 375 6.44 -8.81 21.71
C VAL A 375 6.58 -7.31 21.42
N ILE A 376 5.78 -6.75 20.51
CA ILE A 376 5.79 -5.30 20.24
C ILE A 376 5.48 -4.52 21.51
N LEU A 377 4.43 -4.91 22.24
CA LEU A 377 4.00 -4.22 23.47
C LEU A 377 5.07 -4.26 24.56
N ARG A 378 5.89 -5.31 24.62
CA ARG A 378 6.98 -5.46 25.57
C ARG A 378 8.26 -4.76 25.15
N GLU A 379 8.71 -4.99 23.91
CA GLU A 379 10.02 -4.55 23.40
C GLU A 379 10.06 -3.07 23.01
N PHE A 380 8.89 -2.48 22.74
CA PHE A 380 8.72 -1.09 22.34
C PHE A 380 7.75 -0.34 23.27
N ALA A 381 7.72 -0.74 24.57
CA ALA A 381 6.79 -0.18 25.54
C ALA A 381 6.90 1.35 25.71
N ASP A 382 8.08 1.92 25.46
CA ASP A 382 8.32 3.37 25.51
C ASP A 382 7.66 4.13 24.32
N ASN A 383 7.26 3.42 23.26
CA ASN A 383 6.53 3.98 22.13
C ASN A 383 5.02 3.78 22.33
N GLU A 384 4.41 4.67 23.10
CA GLU A 384 2.99 4.58 23.44
C GLU A 384 2.08 4.62 22.20
N HIS A 385 2.43 5.42 21.19
CA HIS A 385 1.68 5.53 19.94
C HIS A 385 1.65 4.19 19.18
N LEU A 386 2.78 3.52 19.04
CA LEU A 386 2.88 2.18 18.47
C LEU A 386 2.09 1.14 19.30
N CYS A 387 2.26 1.17 20.63
CA CYS A 387 1.53 0.26 21.52
C CYS A 387 0.01 0.45 21.44
N ASN A 388 -0.47 1.69 21.33
CA ASN A 388 -1.89 1.98 21.14
C ASN A 388 -2.42 1.46 19.82
N TRP A 389 -1.65 1.61 18.75
CA TRP A 389 -1.98 1.01 17.46
C TRP A 389 -2.16 -0.52 17.58
N ILE A 390 -1.22 -1.22 18.18
CA ILE A 390 -1.29 -2.68 18.35
C ILE A 390 -2.52 -3.11 19.17
N ARG A 391 -2.81 -2.40 20.27
CA ARG A 391 -4.01 -2.68 21.08
C ARG A 391 -5.31 -2.49 20.30
N MET A 392 -5.41 -1.42 19.51
CA MET A 392 -6.60 -1.16 18.66
C MET A 392 -6.68 -2.19 17.52
N ALA A 393 -5.57 -2.52 16.88
CA ALA A 393 -5.54 -3.48 15.79
C ALA A 393 -6.02 -4.87 16.25
N ARG A 394 -5.63 -5.31 17.43
CA ARG A 394 -6.11 -6.59 18.03
C ARG A 394 -7.64 -6.63 18.21
N GLN A 395 -8.26 -5.49 18.46
CA GLN A 395 -9.70 -5.40 18.74
C GLN A 395 -10.55 -5.15 17.50
N GLN A 396 -10.01 -4.40 16.52
CA GLN A 396 -10.79 -3.83 15.43
C GLN A 396 -10.43 -4.37 14.04
N VAL A 397 -9.21 -4.90 13.87
CA VAL A 397 -8.73 -5.37 12.56
C VAL A 397 -8.93 -6.86 12.42
N GLU A 398 -9.85 -7.26 11.55
CA GLU A 398 -10.04 -8.65 11.15
C GLU A 398 -9.00 -9.07 10.11
N PHE A 399 -8.53 -10.31 10.20
CA PHE A 399 -7.61 -10.86 9.21
C PHE A 399 -8.32 -11.17 7.90
N GLN A 400 -7.63 -10.95 6.79
CA GLN A 400 -8.04 -11.31 5.44
C GLN A 400 -7.04 -12.34 4.90
N GLY A 401 -7.49 -13.55 4.63
CA GLY A 401 -6.62 -14.67 4.25
C GLY A 401 -5.75 -15.17 5.40
N LEU A 402 -4.43 -15.29 5.18
CA LEU A 402 -3.49 -15.65 6.25
C LEU A 402 -3.41 -14.55 7.31
N PRO A 403 -3.39 -14.91 8.61
CA PRO A 403 -3.26 -13.92 9.68
C PRO A 403 -1.99 -13.08 9.52
N SER A 404 -2.14 -11.77 9.68
CA SER A 404 -1.07 -10.81 9.44
C SER A 404 -1.20 -9.58 10.32
N ARG A 405 -0.11 -8.84 10.45
CA ARG A 405 -0.07 -7.56 11.16
C ARG A 405 0.86 -6.60 10.43
N ILE A 406 0.63 -5.31 10.65
CA ILE A 406 1.48 -4.22 10.22
C ILE A 406 1.72 -3.27 11.38
N CYS A 407 2.90 -2.69 11.43
CA CYS A 407 3.20 -1.51 12.23
C CYS A 407 4.36 -0.73 11.62
N TRP A 408 4.56 0.50 12.03
CA TRP A 408 5.70 1.29 11.54
C TRP A 408 6.89 1.15 12.49
N LEU A 409 7.99 0.60 11.96
CA LEU A 409 9.25 0.44 12.64
C LEU A 409 10.36 1.13 11.84
N GLY A 410 11.34 1.68 12.55
CA GLY A 410 12.47 2.40 12.01
C GLY A 410 13.75 1.59 11.90
N TYR A 411 14.84 2.33 11.61
CA TYR A 411 16.18 1.78 11.54
C TYR A 411 16.62 1.18 12.89
N GLY A 412 17.08 -0.06 12.86
CA GLY A 412 17.44 -0.85 14.05
C GLY A 412 16.27 -1.58 14.71
N GLU A 413 15.07 -1.00 14.70
CA GLU A 413 13.88 -1.61 15.30
C GLU A 413 13.40 -2.82 14.50
N ARG A 414 13.43 -2.75 13.15
CA ARG A 414 13.04 -3.86 12.26
C ARG A 414 13.93 -5.06 12.44
N ALA A 415 15.26 -4.88 12.49
CA ALA A 415 16.22 -5.96 12.71
C ALA A 415 16.04 -6.60 14.09
N LYS A 416 15.84 -5.78 15.14
CA LYS A 416 15.56 -6.27 16.50
C LYS A 416 14.32 -7.16 16.50
N PHE A 417 13.20 -6.66 15.98
CA PHE A 417 11.95 -7.41 16.00
C PHE A 417 11.99 -8.65 15.11
N GLY A 418 12.58 -8.56 13.91
CA GLY A 418 12.75 -9.70 13.01
C GLY A 418 13.58 -10.83 13.62
N ARG A 419 14.65 -10.53 14.37
CA ARG A 419 15.43 -11.53 15.10
C ARG A 419 14.61 -12.21 16.20
N ILE A 420 13.85 -11.43 16.98
CA ILE A 420 12.99 -11.99 18.03
C ILE A 420 11.95 -12.93 17.42
N ILE A 421 11.30 -12.55 16.32
CA ILE A 421 10.39 -13.45 15.60
C ILE A 421 11.08 -14.74 15.19
N ASN A 422 12.30 -14.66 14.64
CA ASN A 422 13.05 -15.85 14.23
C ASN A 422 13.40 -16.75 15.41
N GLU A 423 13.77 -16.19 16.57
CA GLU A 423 14.00 -16.92 17.81
C GLU A 423 12.73 -17.61 18.31
N MET A 424 11.57 -16.94 18.25
CA MET A 424 10.28 -17.54 18.63
C MET A 424 9.91 -18.73 17.75
N VAL A 425 10.21 -18.66 16.44
CA VAL A 425 10.05 -19.81 15.53
C VAL A 425 11.01 -20.94 15.92
N ALA A 426 12.28 -20.64 16.15
CA ALA A 426 13.29 -21.61 16.55
C ALA A 426 12.93 -22.35 17.86
N ASN A 427 12.35 -21.64 18.81
CA ASN A 427 11.97 -22.17 20.13
C ASN A 427 10.60 -22.86 20.13
N GLY A 428 9.87 -22.85 19.00
CA GLY A 428 8.53 -23.44 18.91
C GLY A 428 7.43 -22.63 19.62
N GLU A 429 7.69 -21.36 19.93
CA GLU A 429 6.69 -20.44 20.47
C GLU A 429 5.66 -20.05 19.39
N LEU A 430 6.08 -19.97 18.14
CA LEU A 430 5.23 -19.81 16.97
C LEU A 430 5.07 -21.14 16.25
N SER A 431 3.89 -21.39 15.74
CA SER A 431 3.49 -22.70 15.19
C SER A 431 4.13 -23.02 13.84
N ALA A 432 4.53 -22.01 13.07
CA ALA A 432 5.21 -22.11 11.78
C ALA A 432 6.00 -20.83 11.49
N PRO A 433 6.85 -20.81 10.43
CA PRO A 433 7.56 -19.61 10.01
C PRO A 433 6.69 -18.39 9.73
N ILE A 434 7.32 -17.23 9.87
CA ILE A 434 6.72 -15.91 9.62
C ILE A 434 7.35 -15.32 8.37
N VAL A 435 6.51 -14.81 7.48
CA VAL A 435 6.93 -13.96 6.35
C VAL A 435 6.97 -12.52 6.82
N ILE A 436 8.09 -11.87 6.61
CA ILE A 436 8.30 -10.46 6.94
C ILE A 436 8.49 -9.69 5.64
N GLY A 437 7.79 -8.58 5.49
CA GLY A 437 7.93 -7.68 4.35
C GLY A 437 7.56 -6.26 4.71
N ARG A 438 7.40 -5.44 3.70
CA ARG A 438 6.96 -4.06 3.86
C ARG A 438 6.20 -3.58 2.63
N ASP A 439 5.59 -2.42 2.70
CA ASP A 439 5.05 -1.78 1.51
C ASP A 439 6.19 -1.37 0.56
N HIS A 440 5.92 -1.35 -0.74
CA HIS A 440 6.87 -0.82 -1.74
C HIS A 440 7.10 0.69 -1.57
N LEU A 441 6.16 1.39 -0.98
CA LEU A 441 6.17 2.82 -0.72
C LEU A 441 6.82 3.14 0.64
N ASP A 442 7.90 2.44 0.94
CA ASP A 442 8.69 2.60 2.16
C ASP A 442 9.73 3.74 2.00
N CYS A 443 10.33 4.14 3.10
CA CYS A 443 11.21 5.31 3.21
C CYS A 443 12.42 5.33 2.23
N GLY A 444 12.92 4.18 1.80
CA GLY A 444 14.12 4.07 0.96
C GLY A 444 13.94 3.30 -0.34
N SER A 445 12.72 2.94 -0.71
CA SER A 445 12.46 1.96 -1.78
C SER A 445 11.70 2.51 -2.98
N VAL A 446 11.46 3.81 -3.05
CA VAL A 446 10.58 4.40 -4.05
C VAL A 446 11.12 5.72 -4.59
N ALA A 447 10.86 5.99 -5.86
CA ALA A 447 10.94 7.30 -6.48
C ALA A 447 9.57 7.59 -7.11
N SER A 448 8.84 8.54 -6.53
CA SER A 448 7.47 8.89 -6.90
C SER A 448 7.25 10.40 -6.64
N PRO A 449 7.52 11.26 -7.64
CA PRO A 449 7.49 12.73 -7.47
C PRO A 449 6.15 13.30 -7.01
N ASN A 450 5.05 12.62 -7.32
CA ASN A 450 3.71 13.06 -6.95
C ASN A 450 3.19 12.36 -5.67
N ARG A 451 4.06 11.67 -4.91
CA ARG A 451 3.66 10.92 -3.72
C ARG A 451 4.78 10.83 -2.67
N GLU A 452 5.54 9.74 -2.62
CA GLU A 452 6.50 9.48 -1.53
C GLU A 452 7.74 10.37 -1.60
N THR A 453 8.13 10.79 -2.77
CA THR A 453 9.29 11.67 -2.97
C THR A 453 8.93 13.07 -3.44
N GLU A 454 7.67 13.45 -3.25
CA GLU A 454 7.20 14.81 -3.51
C GLU A 454 7.94 15.82 -2.63
N ALA A 455 8.39 16.91 -3.23
CA ALA A 455 9.05 18.04 -2.56
C ALA A 455 10.28 17.62 -1.73
N MET A 456 11.14 16.78 -2.28
CA MET A 456 12.43 16.49 -1.67
C MET A 456 13.25 17.77 -1.51
N LYS A 457 13.92 17.95 -0.37
CA LYS A 457 14.63 19.19 0.00
C LYS A 457 15.67 19.63 -1.04
N ASP A 458 16.27 18.69 -1.74
CA ASP A 458 17.30 18.91 -2.78
C ASP A 458 16.75 18.85 -4.22
N GLY A 459 15.45 18.60 -4.41
CA GLY A 459 14.83 18.45 -5.74
C GLY A 459 15.05 17.10 -6.39
N SER A 460 15.50 16.08 -5.65
CA SER A 460 15.75 14.72 -6.16
C SER A 460 14.50 13.85 -6.29
N ASP A 461 13.31 14.44 -6.40
CA ASP A 461 12.02 13.76 -6.40
C ASP A 461 11.93 12.60 -7.39
N ALA A 462 12.47 12.78 -8.60
CA ALA A 462 12.39 11.83 -9.70
C ALA A 462 13.63 10.93 -9.86
N VAL A 463 14.58 10.98 -8.93
CA VAL A 463 15.81 10.17 -9.03
C VAL A 463 15.50 8.71 -8.68
N ALA A 464 15.49 7.86 -9.70
CA ALA A 464 15.11 6.45 -9.57
C ALA A 464 16.27 5.49 -9.23
N ASP A 465 17.48 5.99 -9.07
CA ASP A 465 18.63 5.18 -8.61
C ASP A 465 18.38 4.59 -7.21
N TRP A 466 17.65 5.30 -6.35
CA TRP A 466 17.38 4.91 -4.97
C TRP A 466 16.60 3.59 -4.86
N PRO A 467 15.44 3.39 -5.48
CA PRO A 467 14.74 2.10 -5.44
C PRO A 467 15.53 0.98 -6.12
N ILE A 468 16.33 1.27 -7.15
CA ILE A 468 17.20 0.28 -7.78
C ILE A 468 18.29 -0.16 -6.82
N LEU A 469 19.00 0.76 -6.16
CA LEU A 469 19.99 0.45 -5.12
C LEU A 469 19.37 -0.30 -3.94
N ASN A 470 18.13 0.04 -3.56
CA ASN A 470 17.40 -0.70 -2.54
C ASN A 470 17.20 -2.18 -2.93
N ALA A 471 16.74 -2.45 -4.15
CA ALA A 471 16.57 -3.82 -4.64
C ALA A 471 17.91 -4.58 -4.71
N LEU A 472 18.97 -3.92 -5.17
CA LEU A 472 20.29 -4.51 -5.27
C LEU A 472 20.86 -4.90 -3.92
N ILE A 473 20.82 -4.00 -2.92
CA ILE A 473 21.34 -4.29 -1.58
C ILE A 473 20.51 -5.35 -0.86
N ASN A 474 19.19 -5.37 -1.02
CA ASN A 474 18.34 -6.41 -0.47
C ASN A 474 18.66 -7.79 -1.08
N SER A 475 18.96 -7.86 -2.38
CA SER A 475 19.38 -9.09 -3.05
C SER A 475 20.74 -9.56 -2.55
N VAL A 476 21.71 -8.66 -2.41
CA VAL A 476 23.05 -8.98 -1.88
C VAL A 476 22.99 -9.47 -0.44
N ASN A 477 22.10 -8.91 0.37
CA ASN A 477 21.97 -9.26 1.78
C ASN A 477 21.13 -10.53 2.04
N GLY A 478 20.57 -11.14 1.00
CA GLY A 478 19.89 -12.42 1.08
C GLY A 478 18.42 -12.32 1.47
N ALA A 479 17.71 -11.31 1.04
CA ALA A 479 16.25 -11.29 1.11
C ALA A 479 15.66 -12.54 0.41
N SER A 480 14.54 -13.05 0.89
CA SER A 480 13.92 -14.27 0.36
C SER A 480 13.41 -14.09 -1.06
N TRP A 481 12.77 -12.93 -1.34
CA TRP A 481 12.53 -12.47 -2.70
C TRP A 481 12.54 -10.95 -2.77
N VAL A 482 12.94 -10.45 -3.95
CA VAL A 482 13.10 -9.02 -4.23
C VAL A 482 12.42 -8.69 -5.55
N SER A 483 11.88 -7.49 -5.64
CA SER A 483 11.17 -7.05 -6.84
C SER A 483 11.46 -5.60 -7.19
N VAL A 484 11.40 -5.28 -8.50
CA VAL A 484 11.43 -3.91 -9.01
C VAL A 484 10.22 -3.69 -9.89
N HIS A 485 9.49 -2.62 -9.65
CA HIS A 485 8.24 -2.31 -10.34
C HIS A 485 8.22 -0.87 -10.85
N HIS A 486 7.36 -0.65 -11.83
CA HIS A 486 7.05 0.65 -12.37
C HIS A 486 5.54 0.91 -12.26
N GLY A 487 5.16 2.15 -12.06
CA GLY A 487 3.77 2.61 -12.08
C GLY A 487 3.16 2.76 -10.69
N GLY A 488 2.94 1.68 -9.99
CA GLY A 488 2.36 1.72 -8.64
C GLY A 488 1.01 2.44 -8.55
N GLY A 489 0.72 3.04 -7.41
CA GLY A 489 -0.54 3.73 -7.14
C GLY A 489 -0.72 5.08 -7.83
N VAL A 490 0.32 5.62 -8.48
CA VAL A 490 0.30 6.89 -9.24
C VAL A 490 0.25 6.68 -10.75
N GLY A 491 0.28 5.42 -11.21
CA GLY A 491 0.16 5.08 -12.62
C GLY A 491 1.47 4.99 -13.40
N MET A 492 1.36 4.54 -14.64
CA MET A 492 2.47 4.30 -15.54
C MET A 492 3.23 5.59 -15.85
N GLY A 493 4.55 5.57 -15.71
CA GLY A 493 5.44 6.71 -15.95
C GLY A 493 5.73 7.58 -14.71
N TYR A 494 5.06 7.37 -13.58
CA TYR A 494 5.11 8.27 -12.44
C TYR A 494 5.82 7.72 -11.20
N SER A 495 6.23 6.45 -11.18
CA SER A 495 7.01 5.89 -10.07
C SER A 495 7.83 4.67 -10.45
N LEU A 496 8.95 4.51 -9.74
CA LEU A 496 9.71 3.27 -9.64
C LEU A 496 9.84 2.87 -8.18
N HIS A 497 9.67 1.61 -7.86
CA HIS A 497 9.72 1.13 -6.49
C HIS A 497 10.20 -0.31 -6.39
N ALA A 498 10.73 -0.66 -5.22
CA ALA A 498 11.27 -1.97 -4.93
C ALA A 498 10.53 -2.65 -3.77
N GLY A 499 10.34 -3.95 -3.88
CA GLY A 499 9.81 -4.82 -2.85
C GLY A 499 10.89 -5.69 -2.22
N MET A 500 10.74 -5.97 -0.95
CA MET A 500 11.60 -6.86 -0.17
C MET A 500 10.75 -7.75 0.73
N VAL A 501 11.05 -9.03 0.73
CA VAL A 501 10.46 -10.01 1.65
C VAL A 501 11.55 -10.92 2.20
N ILE A 502 11.48 -11.22 3.50
CA ILE A 502 12.38 -12.13 4.20
C ILE A 502 11.59 -13.10 5.07
N VAL A 503 12.01 -14.36 5.12
CA VAL A 503 11.34 -15.41 5.90
C VAL A 503 12.13 -15.69 7.18
N ALA A 504 11.43 -15.64 8.31
CA ALA A 504 11.90 -16.07 9.62
C ALA A 504 11.48 -17.53 9.81
N ASP A 505 12.39 -18.47 9.52
CA ASP A 505 12.15 -19.91 9.57
C ASP A 505 12.76 -20.59 10.81
N GLY A 506 13.33 -19.81 11.73
CA GLY A 506 13.95 -20.29 12.97
C GLY A 506 15.41 -20.74 12.82
N THR A 507 15.97 -20.72 11.61
CA THR A 507 17.37 -21.12 11.39
C THR A 507 18.36 -20.01 11.71
N GLU A 508 19.61 -20.38 12.01
CA GLU A 508 20.72 -19.43 12.19
C GLU A 508 21.01 -18.67 10.87
N ALA A 509 20.87 -19.35 9.74
CA ALA A 509 21.03 -18.74 8.43
C ALA A 509 19.98 -17.65 8.19
N ALA A 510 18.72 -17.90 8.55
CA ALA A 510 17.67 -16.88 8.51
C ALA A 510 17.96 -15.71 9.46
N ALA A 511 18.43 -15.95 10.68
CA ALA A 511 18.80 -14.90 11.63
C ALA A 511 19.85 -13.94 11.04
N LYS A 512 20.89 -14.47 10.40
CA LYS A 512 21.94 -13.66 9.74
C LYS A 512 21.39 -12.83 8.56
N ARG A 513 20.54 -13.42 7.73
CA ARG A 513 19.90 -12.71 6.61
C ARG A 513 18.95 -11.62 7.10
N ILE A 514 18.13 -11.92 8.11
CA ILE A 514 17.20 -10.97 8.75
C ILE A 514 17.95 -9.75 9.27
N GLU A 515 19.06 -9.96 9.98
CA GLU A 515 19.88 -8.86 10.50
C GLU A 515 20.39 -7.95 9.37
N ARG A 516 20.97 -8.52 8.31
CA ARG A 516 21.51 -7.76 7.18
C ARG A 516 20.41 -7.01 6.42
N VAL A 517 19.34 -7.70 6.05
CA VAL A 517 18.25 -7.16 5.22
C VAL A 517 17.47 -6.10 5.99
N LEU A 518 17.05 -6.40 7.23
CA LEU A 518 16.25 -5.47 8.03
C LEU A 518 17.06 -4.31 8.64
N THR A 519 18.38 -4.32 8.47
CA THR A 519 19.25 -3.15 8.73
C THR A 519 19.37 -2.29 7.49
N SER A 520 19.77 -2.87 6.35
CA SER A 520 20.06 -2.10 5.15
C SER A 520 18.80 -1.55 4.48
N ASP A 521 17.69 -2.26 4.49
CA ASP A 521 16.45 -1.84 3.84
C ASP A 521 15.91 -0.51 4.40
N PRO A 522 15.63 -0.37 5.71
CA PRO A 522 15.26 0.92 6.29
C PRO A 522 16.43 1.91 6.30
N GLY A 523 17.67 1.44 6.33
CA GLY A 523 18.87 2.25 6.22
C GLY A 523 18.93 3.06 4.92
N MET A 524 18.43 2.52 3.82
CA MET A 524 18.31 3.25 2.56
C MET A 524 17.42 4.49 2.67
N GLY A 525 16.40 4.45 3.53
CA GLY A 525 15.58 5.63 3.83
C GLY A 525 16.37 6.71 4.54
N VAL A 526 17.12 6.37 5.58
CA VAL A 526 17.99 7.31 6.30
C VAL A 526 19.03 7.90 5.35
N VAL A 527 19.74 7.06 4.60
CA VAL A 527 20.80 7.49 3.66
C VAL A 527 20.26 8.45 2.61
N ARG A 528 19.15 8.13 1.98
CA ARG A 528 18.52 9.00 0.98
C ARG A 528 18.17 10.38 1.53
N HIS A 529 17.62 10.43 2.75
CA HIS A 529 17.20 11.68 3.37
C HIS A 529 18.39 12.48 3.91
N VAL A 530 19.49 11.82 4.32
CA VAL A 530 20.76 12.47 4.60
C VAL A 530 21.32 13.13 3.34
N ASP A 531 21.34 12.41 2.23
CA ASP A 531 21.83 12.92 0.95
C ASP A 531 21.03 14.13 0.47
N ALA A 532 19.72 14.11 0.67
CA ALA A 532 18.84 15.25 0.38
C ALA A 532 18.94 16.41 1.39
N GLY A 533 19.73 16.29 2.45
CA GLY A 533 20.04 17.37 3.40
C GLY A 533 19.00 17.58 4.49
N TYR A 534 18.23 16.56 4.88
CA TYR A 534 17.32 16.62 6.03
C TYR A 534 18.07 16.48 7.35
N ASP A 535 18.00 17.50 8.21
CA ASP A 535 18.71 17.54 9.50
C ASP A 535 18.36 16.36 10.40
N LEU A 536 17.07 16.00 10.50
CA LEU A 536 16.59 14.86 11.28
C LEU A 536 17.22 13.54 10.80
N ALA A 537 17.41 13.36 9.50
CA ALA A 537 18.06 12.17 8.95
C ALA A 537 19.56 12.14 9.31
N VAL A 538 20.23 13.29 9.29
CA VAL A 538 21.64 13.43 9.72
C VAL A 538 21.79 13.09 11.20
N GLU A 539 20.90 13.59 12.06
CA GLU A 539 20.87 13.27 13.48
C GLU A 539 20.64 11.78 13.71
N THR A 540 19.64 11.20 13.03
CA THR A 540 19.35 9.76 13.08
C THR A 540 20.57 8.93 12.65
N ALA A 541 21.21 9.30 11.53
CA ALA A 541 22.37 8.59 11.03
C ALA A 541 23.54 8.61 12.02
N LYS A 542 23.79 9.74 12.68
CA LYS A 542 24.83 9.88 13.72
C LYS A 542 24.49 9.05 14.96
N GLU A 543 23.26 9.17 15.45
CA GLU A 543 22.80 8.44 16.65
C GLU A 543 22.85 6.92 16.44
N LYS A 544 22.43 6.44 15.28
CA LYS A 544 22.37 5.02 14.95
C LYS A 544 23.67 4.47 14.34
N GLY A 545 24.67 5.29 14.13
CA GLY A 545 25.96 4.87 13.58
C GLY A 545 25.89 4.41 12.11
N VAL A 546 25.04 5.02 11.30
CA VAL A 546 24.97 4.71 9.87
C VAL A 546 26.22 5.24 9.18
N ASN A 547 26.94 4.34 8.48
CA ASN A 547 28.18 4.72 7.80
C ASN A 547 27.87 5.39 6.44
N ILE A 548 27.97 6.69 6.40
CA ILE A 548 27.78 7.52 5.20
C ILE A 548 29.10 8.24 4.91
N PRO A 549 29.87 7.84 3.87
CA PRO A 549 31.24 8.33 3.64
C PRO A 549 31.37 9.85 3.48
N MET A 550 30.35 10.51 2.94
CA MET A 550 30.36 11.96 2.71
C MET A 550 29.64 12.77 3.80
N MET A 551 29.08 12.12 4.80
CA MET A 551 28.52 12.82 5.97
C MET A 551 29.66 13.33 6.86
N LYS A 552 29.74 14.65 7.03
CA LYS A 552 30.74 15.32 7.87
C LYS A 552 30.28 15.47 9.33
#